data_6ada9224b1764a0a2b264c1ac590d21e
#
_entry.id   6ada9224b1764a0a2b264c1ac590d21e
#
_cell.length_a   1.000
_cell.length_b   1.000
_cell.length_c   1.000
_cell.angle_alpha   90.00
_cell.angle_beta   90.00
_cell.angle_gamma   90.00
#
_symmetry.space_group_name_H-M   'P 1'
#
loop_
_entity.id
_entity.type
_entity.pdbx_description
1 polymer ?
#
loop_
_entity_poly.entity_id
_entity_poly.type
_entity_poly.pdbx_seq_one_letter_code
_entity_poly.pdbx_strand_id
1 'polypeptide(L)'
;MINPSLDEPPYADYIRSRIRTVPNWPQAGVMFRDITPLLQDKKTFRVLVDIFVHRYMDQQLDVVAGVDARGFILGAVVAYELNLGFVPIRKKGKLPFDTISEEYELEYGSATVELHADACKAGDRVLLIDDLVATGGTMIAAANLLKRIGANVIEAAAIVDLPELGGSQLVKQQDIKLFTVCDFSGH
;
A
#
# COMPACT_ATOMS: atom_id res chain seq x y z
N MET A 1 9.32 -19.64 -24.72
CA MET A 1 8.90 -20.28 -23.45
C MET A 1 9.66 -19.54 -22.35
N ILE A 2 8.99 -18.61 -21.65
CA ILE A 2 9.57 -17.90 -20.52
C ILE A 2 9.39 -18.85 -19.34
N ASN A 3 10.50 -19.28 -18.75
CA ASN A 3 10.50 -20.09 -17.55
C ASN A 3 10.06 -19.16 -16.40
N PRO A 4 8.90 -19.34 -15.75
CA PRO A 4 8.57 -18.51 -14.60
C PRO A 4 9.62 -18.80 -13.53
N SER A 5 10.19 -17.75 -12.94
CA SER A 5 11.08 -17.91 -11.79
C SER A 5 10.28 -18.63 -10.70
N LEU A 6 10.86 -19.69 -10.15
CA LEU A 6 10.21 -20.54 -9.12
C LEU A 6 9.86 -19.78 -7.83
N ASP A 7 10.16 -18.48 -7.77
CA ASP A 7 10.00 -17.61 -6.60
C ASP A 7 8.75 -16.72 -6.64
N GLU A 8 8.04 -16.61 -7.77
CA GLU A 8 6.80 -15.81 -7.86
C GLU A 8 5.54 -16.65 -7.64
N PRO A 9 4.59 -16.18 -6.81
CA PRO A 9 3.32 -16.86 -6.65
C PRO A 9 2.53 -16.90 -7.97
N PRO A 10 1.80 -17.97 -8.25
CA PRO A 10 1.09 -18.17 -9.53
C PRO A 10 0.03 -17.08 -9.83
N TYR A 11 -0.39 -16.30 -8.82
CA TYR A 11 -1.32 -15.19 -8.99
C TYR A 11 -0.65 -13.87 -9.44
N ALA A 12 0.66 -13.72 -9.29
CA ALA A 12 1.37 -12.47 -9.60
C ALA A 12 1.20 -12.09 -11.08
N ASP A 13 1.45 -13.01 -11.99
CA ASP A 13 1.28 -12.81 -13.44
C ASP A 13 -0.17 -12.49 -13.81
N TYR A 14 -1.13 -13.16 -13.17
CA TYR A 14 -2.55 -12.89 -13.40
C TYR A 14 -2.90 -11.45 -13.02
N ILE A 15 -2.52 -11.00 -11.82
CA ILE A 15 -2.76 -9.63 -11.35
C ILE A 15 -2.03 -8.63 -12.24
N ARG A 16 -0.75 -8.86 -12.54
CA ARG A 16 0.07 -8.01 -13.42
C ARG A 16 -0.60 -7.81 -14.80
N SER A 17 -1.16 -8.87 -15.39
CA SER A 17 -1.84 -8.80 -16.69
C SER A 17 -3.11 -7.93 -16.69
N ARG A 18 -3.65 -7.57 -15.52
CA ARG A 18 -4.86 -6.76 -15.36
C ARG A 18 -4.56 -5.29 -15.02
N ILE A 19 -3.30 -4.95 -14.86
CA ILE A 19 -2.84 -3.58 -14.61
C ILE A 19 -2.46 -2.95 -15.95
N ARG A 20 -3.01 -1.78 -16.23
CA ARG A 20 -2.75 -1.06 -17.47
C ARG A 20 -1.52 -0.18 -17.33
N THR A 21 -0.60 -0.28 -18.28
CA THR A 21 0.51 0.67 -18.39
C THR A 21 0.12 1.84 -19.26
N VAL A 22 0.22 3.07 -18.72
CA VAL A 22 -0.02 4.33 -19.43
C VAL A 22 1.29 5.06 -19.58
N PRO A 23 1.90 5.09 -20.77
CA PRO A 23 3.17 5.76 -20.98
C PRO A 23 3.00 7.28 -20.93
N ASN A 24 4.06 7.97 -20.46
CA ASN A 24 4.14 9.43 -20.42
C ASN A 24 3.03 10.12 -19.60
N TRP A 25 2.60 9.51 -18.49
CA TRP A 25 1.63 10.10 -17.57
C TRP A 25 2.14 10.02 -16.11
N PRO A 26 2.02 11.11 -15.31
CA PRO A 26 1.46 12.44 -15.62
C PRO A 26 2.40 13.33 -16.43
N GLN A 27 3.63 12.87 -16.70
CA GLN A 27 4.66 13.61 -17.46
C GLN A 27 5.46 12.67 -18.35
N ALA A 28 6.18 13.22 -19.31
CA ALA A 28 7.02 12.45 -20.22
C ALA A 28 8.05 11.61 -19.46
N GLY A 29 8.22 10.35 -19.88
CA GLY A 29 9.14 9.38 -19.27
C GLY A 29 8.52 8.50 -18.18
N VAL A 30 7.40 8.89 -17.59
CA VAL A 30 6.73 8.10 -16.54
C VAL A 30 5.87 6.99 -17.15
N MET A 31 6.07 5.76 -16.69
CA MET A 31 5.26 4.59 -17.04
C MET A 31 4.24 4.33 -15.94
N PHE A 32 3.10 5.01 -15.97
CA PHE A 32 2.09 4.88 -14.92
C PHE A 32 1.41 3.52 -14.91
N ARG A 33 1.30 2.92 -13.75
CA ARG A 33 0.64 1.61 -13.53
C ARG A 33 -0.78 1.85 -13.00
N ASP A 34 -1.74 1.78 -13.91
CA ASP A 34 -3.15 2.04 -13.62
C ASP A 34 -3.86 0.76 -13.19
N ILE A 35 -4.24 0.70 -11.92
CA ILE A 35 -4.98 -0.43 -11.34
C ILE A 35 -6.49 -0.36 -11.61
N THR A 36 -7.00 0.69 -12.24
CA THR A 36 -8.44 0.87 -12.46
C THR A 36 -9.10 -0.32 -13.19
N PRO A 37 -8.49 -0.89 -14.27
CA PRO A 37 -9.06 -2.06 -14.92
C PRO A 37 -9.16 -3.28 -14.00
N LEU A 38 -8.20 -3.46 -13.10
CA LEU A 38 -8.20 -4.51 -12.09
C LEU A 38 -9.36 -4.34 -11.11
N LEU A 39 -9.61 -3.11 -10.65
CA LEU A 39 -10.72 -2.81 -9.74
C LEU A 39 -12.11 -2.93 -10.41
N GLN A 40 -12.21 -2.65 -11.71
CA GLN A 40 -13.44 -2.74 -12.49
C GLN A 40 -13.87 -4.18 -12.79
N ASP A 41 -12.91 -5.11 -12.88
CA ASP A 41 -13.21 -6.52 -13.13
C ASP A 41 -13.53 -7.25 -11.84
N LYS A 42 -14.79 -7.66 -11.69
CA LYS A 42 -15.29 -8.30 -10.45
C LYS A 42 -14.53 -9.55 -10.04
N LYS A 43 -13.99 -10.32 -10.98
CA LYS A 43 -13.25 -11.54 -10.69
C LYS A 43 -11.84 -11.21 -10.21
N THR A 44 -11.18 -10.30 -10.92
CA THR A 44 -9.82 -9.89 -10.57
C THR A 44 -9.78 -9.17 -9.24
N PHE A 45 -10.73 -8.27 -8.98
CA PHE A 45 -10.81 -7.59 -7.70
C PHE A 45 -11.06 -8.57 -6.55
N ARG A 46 -11.93 -9.57 -6.75
CA ARG A 46 -12.14 -10.63 -5.76
C ARG A 46 -10.85 -11.42 -5.50
N VAL A 47 -10.16 -11.86 -6.55
CA VAL A 47 -8.87 -12.58 -6.40
C VAL A 47 -7.86 -11.73 -5.66
N LEU A 48 -7.75 -10.43 -5.95
CA LEU A 48 -6.85 -9.52 -5.24
C LEU A 48 -7.18 -9.47 -3.74
N VAL A 49 -8.45 -9.29 -3.40
CA VAL A 49 -8.89 -9.27 -1.98
C VAL A 49 -8.59 -10.60 -1.30
N ASP A 50 -8.88 -11.72 -1.96
CA ASP A 50 -8.64 -13.05 -1.42
C ASP A 50 -7.14 -13.30 -1.13
N ILE A 51 -6.21 -12.78 -1.96
CA ILE A 51 -4.76 -12.84 -1.71
C ILE A 51 -4.42 -12.19 -0.37
N PHE A 52 -4.93 -10.98 -0.12
CA PHE A 52 -4.70 -10.27 1.14
C PHE A 52 -5.36 -10.96 2.32
N VAL A 53 -6.61 -11.36 2.18
CA VAL A 53 -7.34 -12.06 3.26
C VAL A 53 -6.62 -13.34 3.66
N HIS A 54 -6.24 -14.20 2.72
CA HIS A 54 -5.52 -15.45 3.03
C HIS A 54 -4.16 -15.20 3.69
N ARG A 55 -3.46 -14.12 3.31
CA ARG A 55 -2.18 -13.78 3.93
C ARG A 55 -2.32 -13.33 5.37
N TYR A 56 -3.40 -12.61 5.70
CA TYR A 56 -3.52 -11.89 6.95
C TYR A 56 -4.54 -12.44 7.94
N MET A 57 -5.40 -13.38 7.55
CA MET A 57 -6.48 -13.92 8.41
C MET A 57 -5.99 -14.52 9.73
N ASP A 58 -4.76 -15.04 9.79
CA ASP A 58 -4.17 -15.65 10.98
C ASP A 58 -3.15 -14.73 11.69
N GLN A 59 -3.01 -13.46 11.27
CA GLN A 59 -1.95 -12.57 11.76
C GLN A 59 -2.28 -11.81 13.06
N GLN A 60 -3.46 -12.03 13.65
CA GLN A 60 -3.91 -11.32 14.87
C GLN A 60 -3.77 -9.79 14.74
N LEU A 61 -4.32 -9.23 13.69
CA LEU A 61 -4.37 -7.79 13.46
C LEU A 61 -5.53 -7.17 14.23
N ASP A 62 -5.37 -5.89 14.64
CA ASP A 62 -6.41 -5.10 15.29
C ASP A 62 -7.07 -4.13 14.31
N VAL A 63 -6.31 -3.60 13.33
CA VAL A 63 -6.81 -2.59 12.40
C VAL A 63 -6.04 -2.61 11.08
N VAL A 64 -6.70 -2.18 10.01
CA VAL A 64 -6.09 -1.91 8.71
C VAL A 64 -6.00 -0.40 8.50
N ALA A 65 -4.82 0.11 8.16
CA ALA A 65 -4.62 1.49 7.74
C ALA A 65 -4.42 1.55 6.22
N GLY A 66 -5.07 2.50 5.56
CA GLY A 66 -4.93 2.70 4.12
C GLY A 66 -4.48 4.11 3.77
N VAL A 67 -3.67 4.25 2.72
CA VAL A 67 -3.15 5.53 2.25
C VAL A 67 -4.05 6.13 1.16
N ASP A 68 -4.30 7.45 1.24
CA ASP A 68 -5.11 8.23 0.29
C ASP A 68 -4.44 8.24 -1.11
N ALA A 69 -5.13 7.85 -2.18
CA ALA A 69 -6.55 7.51 -2.28
C ALA A 69 -6.79 6.02 -2.59
N ARG A 70 -5.92 5.38 -3.40
CA ARG A 70 -6.18 4.02 -3.90
C ARG A 70 -5.97 2.93 -2.85
N GLY A 71 -5.11 3.19 -1.86
CA GLY A 71 -4.97 2.34 -0.67
C GLY A 71 -6.26 2.22 0.15
N PHE A 72 -7.15 3.21 0.09
CA PHE A 72 -8.46 3.14 0.74
C PHE A 72 -9.36 2.07 0.17
N ILE A 73 -9.36 1.91 -1.16
CA ILE A 73 -10.25 0.96 -1.84
C ILE A 73 -9.95 -0.46 -1.38
N LEU A 74 -8.69 -0.86 -1.49
CA LEU A 74 -8.26 -2.19 -1.08
C LEU A 74 -8.29 -2.34 0.45
N GLY A 75 -7.74 -1.35 1.18
CA GLY A 75 -7.65 -1.40 2.63
C GLY A 75 -8.99 -1.52 3.33
N ALA A 76 -10.01 -0.76 2.88
CA ALA A 76 -11.35 -0.83 3.45
C ALA A 76 -12.03 -2.20 3.21
N VAL A 77 -11.86 -2.78 2.01
CA VAL A 77 -12.42 -4.09 1.69
C VAL A 77 -11.70 -5.20 2.48
N VAL A 78 -10.38 -5.14 2.58
CA VAL A 78 -9.60 -6.11 3.38
C VAL A 78 -9.96 -6.00 4.86
N ALA A 79 -10.12 -4.78 5.41
CA ALA A 79 -10.57 -4.59 6.79
C ALA A 79 -11.94 -5.22 7.03
N TYR A 80 -12.88 -5.01 6.13
CA TYR A 80 -14.22 -5.59 6.21
C TYR A 80 -14.19 -7.12 6.19
N GLU A 81 -13.46 -7.73 5.25
CA GLU A 81 -13.36 -9.20 5.12
C GLU A 81 -12.66 -9.84 6.33
N LEU A 82 -11.71 -9.13 6.95
CA LEU A 82 -11.01 -9.58 8.17
C LEU A 82 -11.77 -9.22 9.47
N ASN A 83 -12.94 -8.55 9.38
CA ASN A 83 -13.72 -8.06 10.53
C ASN A 83 -12.91 -7.11 11.44
N LEU A 84 -12.15 -6.20 10.82
CA LEU A 84 -11.30 -5.19 11.47
C LEU A 84 -11.78 -3.77 11.20
N GLY A 85 -11.35 -2.81 12.03
CA GLY A 85 -11.51 -1.39 11.76
C GLY A 85 -10.61 -0.91 10.62
N PHE A 86 -11.00 0.22 9.99
CA PHE A 86 -10.20 0.87 8.95
C PHE A 86 -9.79 2.28 9.38
N VAL A 87 -8.51 2.60 9.21
CA VAL A 87 -7.92 3.90 9.53
C VAL A 87 -7.44 4.59 8.25
N PRO A 88 -7.99 5.77 7.90
CA PRO A 88 -7.52 6.53 6.75
C PRO A 88 -6.28 7.36 7.08
N ILE A 89 -5.22 7.21 6.28
CA ILE A 89 -4.05 8.10 6.27
C ILE A 89 -4.18 9.00 5.05
N ARG A 90 -4.28 10.33 5.26
CA ARG A 90 -4.67 11.26 4.22
C ARG A 90 -3.61 12.32 3.94
N LYS A 91 -3.72 12.95 2.77
CA LYS A 91 -2.98 14.17 2.47
C LYS A 91 -3.40 15.29 3.42
N LYS A 92 -2.47 16.15 3.81
CA LYS A 92 -2.67 17.25 4.76
C LYS A 92 -3.92 18.08 4.44
N GLY A 93 -4.68 18.42 5.50
CA GLY A 93 -5.88 19.23 5.40
C GLY A 93 -7.14 18.49 4.94
N LYS A 94 -7.11 17.14 4.92
CA LYS A 94 -8.26 16.31 4.52
C LYS A 94 -8.98 15.64 5.69
N LEU A 95 -8.42 15.67 6.88
CA LEU A 95 -9.03 15.14 8.10
C LEU A 95 -9.58 16.27 8.98
N PRO A 96 -10.80 16.11 9.55
CA PRO A 96 -11.51 17.20 10.23
C PRO A 96 -11.27 17.32 11.74
N PHE A 97 -10.52 16.43 12.36
CA PHE A 97 -10.28 16.37 13.81
C PHE A 97 -8.80 16.57 14.13
N ASP A 98 -8.41 16.40 15.40
CA ASP A 98 -7.01 16.49 15.82
C ASP A 98 -6.16 15.48 15.09
N THR A 99 -5.11 15.95 14.43
CA THR A 99 -4.24 15.13 13.60
C THR A 99 -2.77 15.28 14.00
N ILE A 100 -2.02 14.24 13.73
CA ILE A 100 -0.56 14.31 13.61
C ILE A 100 -0.17 14.21 12.14
N SER A 101 0.93 14.84 11.76
CA SER A 101 1.40 14.89 10.39
C SER A 101 2.86 14.48 10.25
N GLU A 102 3.21 13.96 9.08
CA GLU A 102 4.58 13.60 8.69
C GLU A 102 4.83 14.12 7.28
N GLU A 103 5.91 14.88 7.11
CA GLU A 103 6.39 15.33 5.81
C GLU A 103 7.38 14.33 5.24
N TYR A 104 7.34 14.11 3.95
CA TYR A 104 8.27 13.22 3.24
C TYR A 104 8.63 13.79 1.89
N GLU A 105 9.83 13.45 1.42
CA GLU A 105 10.32 13.89 0.13
C GLU A 105 9.70 13.07 -1.01
N LEU A 106 9.38 13.76 -2.09
CA LEU A 106 9.04 13.21 -3.39
C LEU A 106 10.24 13.35 -4.33
N GLU A 107 10.16 12.75 -5.51
CA GLU A 107 11.15 12.99 -6.56
C GLU A 107 11.26 14.48 -6.88
N TYR A 108 10.14 15.21 -6.80
CA TYR A 108 10.08 16.68 -6.95
C TYR A 108 9.25 17.28 -5.81
N GLY A 109 9.93 17.95 -4.86
CA GLY A 109 9.30 18.63 -3.73
C GLY A 109 9.02 17.70 -2.55
N SER A 110 8.12 18.13 -1.65
CA SER A 110 7.68 17.36 -0.50
C SER A 110 6.17 17.19 -0.47
N ALA A 111 5.70 16.18 0.24
CA ALA A 111 4.30 15.98 0.53
C ALA A 111 4.12 15.69 2.03
N THR A 112 2.91 15.89 2.53
CA THR A 112 2.59 15.64 3.93
C THR A 112 1.38 14.73 3.99
N VAL A 113 1.47 13.68 4.80
CA VAL A 113 0.33 12.85 5.19
C VAL A 113 -0.04 13.12 6.64
N GLU A 114 -1.28 12.86 6.98
CA GLU A 114 -1.81 13.04 8.33
C GLU A 114 -2.70 11.88 8.75
N LEU A 115 -2.77 11.68 10.04
CA LEU A 115 -3.52 10.65 10.73
C LEU A 115 -4.24 11.29 11.92
N HIS A 116 -5.46 10.87 12.24
CA HIS A 116 -6.11 11.28 13.50
C HIS A 116 -5.27 10.85 14.71
N ALA A 117 -5.12 11.73 15.68
CA ALA A 117 -4.31 11.45 16.87
C ALA A 117 -4.86 10.28 17.71
N ASP A 118 -6.15 9.99 17.58
CA ASP A 118 -6.88 8.91 18.26
C ASP A 118 -7.21 7.71 17.36
N ALA A 119 -6.54 7.59 16.20
CA ALA A 119 -6.84 6.57 15.19
C ALA A 119 -6.61 5.13 15.64
N CYS A 120 -5.65 4.92 16.53
CA CYS A 120 -5.30 3.59 17.08
C CYS A 120 -5.03 3.70 18.57
N LYS A 121 -5.15 2.58 19.27
CA LYS A 121 -4.69 2.44 20.65
C LYS A 121 -3.20 2.05 20.66
N ALA A 122 -2.51 2.40 21.73
CA ALA A 122 -1.14 1.94 21.93
C ALA A 122 -1.10 0.40 21.99
N GLY A 123 -0.20 -0.17 21.19
CA GLY A 123 -0.06 -1.61 21.03
C GLY A 123 -0.88 -2.24 19.93
N ASP A 124 -1.84 -1.54 19.31
CA ASP A 124 -2.62 -2.07 18.19
C ASP A 124 -1.70 -2.57 17.06
N ARG A 125 -2.04 -3.73 16.53
CA ARG A 125 -1.33 -4.41 15.44
C ARG A 125 -1.92 -4.01 14.10
N VAL A 126 -1.18 -3.25 13.32
CA VAL A 126 -1.66 -2.59 12.12
C VAL A 126 -1.12 -3.24 10.85
N LEU A 127 -2.00 -3.51 9.90
CA LEU A 127 -1.66 -3.75 8.50
C LEU A 127 -1.78 -2.43 7.73
N LEU A 128 -0.66 -1.96 7.15
CA LEU A 128 -0.63 -0.73 6.35
C LEU A 128 -0.75 -1.06 4.87
N ILE A 129 -1.74 -0.50 4.17
CA ILE A 129 -2.02 -0.81 2.75
C ILE A 129 -1.93 0.44 1.87
N ASP A 130 -1.22 0.31 0.75
CA ASP A 130 -1.30 1.23 -0.39
C ASP A 130 -1.49 0.44 -1.69
N ASP A 131 -1.66 1.12 -2.81
CA ASP A 131 -1.76 0.46 -4.12
C ASP A 131 -0.38 0.15 -4.74
N LEU A 132 0.61 1.01 -4.53
CA LEU A 132 1.90 0.92 -5.17
C LEU A 132 3.03 1.45 -4.28
N VAL A 133 4.19 0.80 -4.37
CA VAL A 133 5.44 1.29 -3.78
C VAL A 133 6.36 1.77 -4.91
N ALA A 134 6.60 3.10 -4.96
CA ALA A 134 7.54 3.73 -5.88
C ALA A 134 8.86 4.05 -5.15
N THR A 135 8.98 5.24 -4.59
CA THR A 135 10.17 5.68 -3.81
C THR A 135 10.10 5.27 -2.34
N GLY A 136 8.95 4.79 -1.86
CA GLY A 136 8.75 4.34 -0.48
C GLY A 136 8.41 5.45 0.53
N GLY A 137 8.59 6.72 0.18
CA GLY A 137 8.41 7.84 1.11
C GLY A 137 7.04 7.88 1.77
N THR A 138 5.98 7.72 1.00
CA THR A 138 4.59 7.71 1.52
C THR A 138 4.37 6.59 2.53
N MET A 139 4.84 5.38 2.21
CA MET A 139 4.68 4.21 3.06
C MET A 139 5.44 4.37 4.38
N ILE A 140 6.66 4.91 4.33
CA ILE A 140 7.49 5.19 5.51
C ILE A 140 6.85 6.27 6.38
N ALA A 141 6.39 7.38 5.78
CA ALA A 141 5.72 8.45 6.52
C ALA A 141 4.45 7.95 7.21
N ALA A 142 3.64 7.14 6.52
CA ALA A 142 2.46 6.51 7.08
C ALA A 142 2.80 5.58 8.26
N ALA A 143 3.84 4.75 8.13
CA ALA A 143 4.31 3.87 9.20
C ALA A 143 4.83 4.66 10.41
N ASN A 144 5.55 5.78 10.19
CA ASN A 144 6.02 6.64 11.24
C ASN A 144 4.87 7.28 12.03
N LEU A 145 3.82 7.74 11.35
CA LEU A 145 2.62 8.27 12.02
C LEU A 145 1.99 7.23 12.93
N LEU A 146 1.79 6.01 12.44
CA LEU A 146 1.24 4.91 13.24
C LEU A 146 2.11 4.59 14.47
N LYS A 147 3.43 4.52 14.28
CA LYS A 147 4.39 4.32 15.38
C LYS A 147 4.33 5.46 16.42
N ARG A 148 4.15 6.71 15.99
CA ARG A 148 4.07 7.89 16.90
C ARG A 148 2.85 7.88 17.79
N ILE A 149 1.74 7.27 17.39
CA ILE A 149 0.56 7.07 18.26
C ILE A 149 0.62 5.75 19.04
N GLY A 150 1.74 5.04 18.98
CA GLY A 150 2.00 3.81 19.75
C GLY A 150 1.53 2.53 19.09
N ALA A 151 1.08 2.56 17.84
CA ALA A 151 0.69 1.37 17.11
C ALA A 151 1.90 0.60 16.53
N ASN A 152 1.74 -0.70 16.33
CA ASN A 152 2.75 -1.60 15.77
C ASN A 152 2.40 -1.94 14.33
N VAL A 153 3.14 -1.44 13.36
CA VAL A 153 3.00 -1.84 11.95
C VAL A 153 3.58 -3.25 11.79
N ILE A 154 2.70 -4.23 11.63
CA ILE A 154 3.09 -5.64 11.49
C ILE A 154 3.67 -5.92 10.12
N GLU A 155 3.03 -5.38 9.09
CA GLU A 155 3.50 -5.42 7.71
C GLU A 155 2.91 -4.24 6.93
N ALA A 156 3.67 -3.70 5.99
CA ALA A 156 3.17 -2.84 4.93
C ALA A 156 2.89 -3.70 3.71
N ALA A 157 1.85 -3.38 2.96
CA ALA A 157 1.46 -4.16 1.80
C ALA A 157 0.99 -3.29 0.64
N ALA A 158 1.30 -3.70 -0.58
CA ALA A 158 0.84 -3.02 -1.80
C ALA A 158 0.52 -4.02 -2.91
N ILE A 159 -0.20 -3.56 -3.93
CA ILE A 159 -0.47 -4.38 -5.11
C ILE A 159 0.79 -4.45 -5.98
N VAL A 160 1.45 -3.31 -6.18
CA VAL A 160 2.56 -3.15 -7.13
C VAL A 160 3.83 -2.67 -6.42
N ASP A 161 4.95 -3.30 -6.75
CA ASP A 161 6.29 -2.76 -6.50
C ASP A 161 6.91 -2.23 -7.80
N LEU A 162 7.67 -1.14 -7.71
CA LEU A 162 8.56 -0.62 -8.75
C LEU A 162 10.01 -0.70 -8.24
N PRO A 163 10.66 -1.88 -8.32
CA PRO A 163 11.93 -2.13 -7.65
C PRO A 163 13.06 -1.19 -8.08
N GLU A 164 13.05 -0.75 -9.35
CA GLU A 164 14.06 0.15 -9.90
C GLU A 164 14.07 1.55 -9.25
N LEU A 165 12.95 1.95 -8.62
CA LEU A 165 12.84 3.20 -7.85
C LEU A 165 13.38 3.07 -6.41
N GLY A 166 13.73 1.85 -5.97
CA GLY A 166 14.39 1.60 -4.68
C GLY A 166 13.49 1.67 -3.44
N GLY A 167 12.20 2.01 -3.60
CA GLY A 167 11.30 2.24 -2.47
C GLY A 167 11.09 1.02 -1.61
N SER A 168 10.96 -0.16 -2.18
CA SER A 168 10.80 -1.41 -1.43
C SER A 168 12.03 -1.74 -0.57
N GLN A 169 13.23 -1.42 -1.06
CA GLN A 169 14.46 -1.57 -0.28
C GLN A 169 14.50 -0.55 0.88
N LEU A 170 14.12 0.70 0.60
CA LEU A 170 14.11 1.76 1.59
C LEU A 170 13.12 1.45 2.73
N VAL A 171 11.92 0.95 2.42
CA VAL A 171 10.92 0.52 3.41
C VAL A 171 11.48 -0.59 4.30
N LYS A 172 12.12 -1.60 3.71
CA LYS A 172 12.74 -2.71 4.46
C LYS A 172 13.90 -2.26 5.36
N GLN A 173 14.67 -1.24 4.95
CA GLN A 173 15.74 -0.65 5.76
C GLN A 173 15.22 0.09 7.02
N GLN A 174 13.93 0.43 7.06
CA GLN A 174 13.26 1.00 8.24
C GLN A 174 12.65 -0.07 9.16
N ASP A 175 13.08 -1.33 9.05
CA ASP A 175 12.54 -2.48 9.79
C ASP A 175 11.04 -2.67 9.60
N ILE A 176 10.50 -2.26 8.43
CA ILE A 176 9.12 -2.48 8.03
C ILE A 176 9.08 -3.67 7.08
N LYS A 177 8.39 -4.73 7.48
CA LYS A 177 8.11 -5.84 6.57
C LYS A 177 7.24 -5.34 5.43
N LEU A 178 7.54 -5.77 4.20
CA LEU A 178 6.80 -5.37 3.01
C LEU A 178 6.38 -6.59 2.20
N PHE A 179 5.10 -6.64 1.88
CA PHE A 179 4.50 -7.57 0.93
C PHE A 179 4.00 -6.82 -0.31
N THR A 180 4.27 -7.34 -1.48
CA THR A 180 3.72 -6.86 -2.75
C THR A 180 3.21 -8.03 -3.58
N VAL A 181 2.10 -7.81 -4.31
CA VAL A 181 1.47 -8.88 -5.09
C VAL A 181 2.24 -9.16 -6.38
N CYS A 182 2.68 -8.11 -7.04
CA CYS A 182 3.49 -8.18 -8.24
C CYS A 182 4.42 -6.97 -8.36
N ASP A 183 5.39 -7.07 -9.24
CA ASP A 183 6.31 -5.99 -9.58
C ASP A 183 6.23 -5.62 -11.07
N PHE A 184 6.78 -4.46 -11.40
CA PHE A 184 7.00 -4.04 -12.78
C PHE A 184 8.41 -3.50 -12.94
N SER A 185 9.09 -3.95 -13.97
CA SER A 185 10.32 -3.32 -14.46
C SER A 185 10.00 -2.10 -15.32
N GLY A 186 10.85 -1.08 -15.28
CA GLY A 186 10.67 0.18 -16.00
C GLY A 186 9.73 1.17 -15.27
N HIS A 187 10.14 2.44 -15.24
CA HIS A 187 9.44 3.58 -14.61
C HIS A 187 9.31 4.74 -15.58
#